data_dd9342294d9be7081621feefda4c9954
#
_entry.id   dd9342294d9be7081621feefda4c9954
#
_cell.length_a   1.000
_cell.length_b   1.000
_cell.length_c   1.000
_cell.angle_alpha   90.00
_cell.angle_beta   90.00
_cell.angle_gamma   90.00
#
_symmetry.space_group_name_H-M   'P 1'
#
loop_
_entity.id
_entity.type
_entity.pdbx_description
1 polymer ?
#
loop_
_entity_poly.entity_id
_entity_poly.type
_entity_poly.pdbx_seq_one_letter_code
_entity_poly.pdbx_strand_id
1 'polypeptide(L)'
;MTMPRKGKFITVDGVKTHYYEKGRGPSVVLVHGGNFGSKEASGNSWTWSRNFDYLAKKYHVVAVDKLGQGYTGNPKRDSDYTMHAVVQHLGAFLNKLGLEDCHLVGHSRGGYVTARLTLEQPEMVVSCTCVDSNTLAPGVGMNEVVLARPPHPPLSRECQRWVMERYSYGHEHIDDDWLDVLVDIGKQAKHKKAVSKMEKQKLKTRQFLPMLSGDRAETFARIRDTGMRRPTMIMWGYNDPTALLEQGHRLYDLIASTERRAYMHILNRAGHFSMREQAANFHAVLDGFIQGVIE
;
A
#
# COMPACT_ATOMS: atom_id res chain seq x y z
N MET A 1 21.31 7.85 -3.16
CA MET A 1 21.16 7.47 -1.74
C MET A 1 19.94 6.56 -1.66
N THR A 2 20.04 5.46 -0.96
CA THR A 2 18.96 4.48 -0.83
C THR A 2 18.33 4.60 0.56
N MET A 3 17.08 4.22 0.69
CA MET A 3 16.36 4.09 1.96
C MET A 3 17.24 3.41 3.03
N PRO A 4 17.31 3.89 4.28
CA PRO A 4 18.21 3.31 5.28
C PRO A 4 17.84 1.84 5.55
N ARG A 5 18.84 0.95 5.68
CA ARG A 5 18.56 -0.48 5.94
C ARG A 5 17.93 -0.75 7.33
N LYS A 6 18.10 0.16 8.28
CA LYS A 6 17.49 0.07 9.63
C LYS A 6 16.43 1.15 9.78
N GLY A 7 15.20 0.74 10.02
CA GLY A 7 14.11 1.64 10.39
C GLY A 7 13.97 1.80 11.90
N LYS A 8 12.94 2.52 12.28
CA LYS A 8 12.54 2.79 13.66
C LYS A 8 11.42 1.84 14.10
N PHE A 9 11.21 1.75 15.39
CA PHE A 9 10.10 1.01 15.98
C PHE A 9 9.37 1.87 16.99
N ILE A 10 8.04 1.74 17.01
CA ILE A 10 7.16 2.31 18.02
C ILE A 10 6.11 1.26 18.43
N THR A 11 5.63 1.30 19.65
CA THR A 11 4.56 0.40 20.09
C THR A 11 3.20 1.09 19.92
N VAL A 12 2.34 0.50 19.08
CA VAL A 12 0.97 0.96 18.79
C VAL A 12 0.01 -0.13 19.27
N ASP A 13 -0.82 0.17 20.25
CA ASP A 13 -1.79 -0.77 20.86
C ASP A 13 -1.17 -2.12 21.24
N GLY A 14 0.10 -2.05 21.71
CA GLY A 14 0.91 -3.19 22.10
C GLY A 14 1.45 -4.03 20.93
N VAL A 15 1.39 -3.53 19.70
CA VAL A 15 2.07 -4.10 18.53
C VAL A 15 3.34 -3.30 18.24
N LYS A 16 4.49 -3.97 18.17
CA LYS A 16 5.75 -3.36 17.76
C LYS A 16 5.67 -3.03 16.28
N THR A 17 5.56 -1.75 15.93
CA THR A 17 5.34 -1.23 14.58
C THR A 17 6.63 -0.65 14.03
N HIS A 18 7.02 -1.12 12.86
CA HIS A 18 8.23 -0.69 12.16
C HIS A 18 7.91 0.38 11.12
N TYR A 19 8.80 1.38 10.99
CA TYR A 19 8.69 2.43 10.00
C TYR A 19 10.05 3.07 9.68
N TYR A 20 10.11 3.74 8.55
CA TYR A 20 11.20 4.63 8.17
C TYR A 20 10.71 6.07 8.21
N GLU A 21 11.59 6.98 8.60
CA GLU A 21 11.24 8.39 8.73
C GLU A 21 12.45 9.26 8.37
N LYS A 22 12.22 10.30 7.54
CA LYS A 22 13.25 11.22 7.09
C LYS A 22 12.65 12.51 6.54
N GLY A 23 13.45 13.58 6.56
CA GLY A 23 13.09 14.87 5.98
C GLY A 23 12.38 15.79 6.96
N ARG A 24 11.91 16.92 6.45
CA ARG A 24 11.17 17.96 7.18
C ARG A 24 10.17 18.61 6.21
N GLY A 25 9.14 19.27 6.73
CA GLY A 25 8.10 19.92 5.95
C GLY A 25 6.75 19.21 6.09
N PRO A 26 5.82 19.37 5.14
CA PRO A 26 4.53 18.68 5.17
C PRO A 26 4.70 17.17 5.25
N SER A 27 3.83 16.50 6.02
CA SER A 27 3.94 15.06 6.27
C SER A 27 3.41 14.22 5.11
N VAL A 28 4.24 13.34 4.54
CA VAL A 28 3.87 12.37 3.50
C VAL A 28 4.01 10.96 4.07
N VAL A 29 2.90 10.23 4.15
CA VAL A 29 2.85 8.88 4.70
C VAL A 29 2.71 7.87 3.57
N LEU A 30 3.69 6.98 3.43
CA LEU A 30 3.77 5.97 2.38
C LEU A 30 3.32 4.60 2.92
N VAL A 31 2.25 4.05 2.33
CA VAL A 31 1.63 2.79 2.75
C VAL A 31 1.74 1.75 1.63
N HIS A 32 2.49 0.67 1.88
CA HIS A 32 2.79 -0.35 0.88
C HIS A 32 1.62 -1.31 0.60
N GLY A 33 1.70 -2.05 -0.51
CA GLY A 33 0.78 -3.11 -0.91
C GLY A 33 0.93 -4.41 -0.09
N GLY A 34 0.39 -5.50 -0.62
CA GLY A 34 0.49 -6.84 -0.01
C GLY A 34 -0.53 -7.11 1.10
N ASN A 35 -0.46 -8.32 1.65
CA ASN A 35 -1.43 -8.88 2.60
C ASN A 35 -0.73 -9.62 3.74
N PHE A 36 -1.49 -9.94 4.81
CA PHE A 36 -1.04 -10.85 5.87
C PHE A 36 -0.59 -12.19 5.30
N GLY A 37 0.58 -12.66 5.74
CA GLY A 37 1.03 -14.03 5.51
C GLY A 37 0.88 -14.52 4.07
N SER A 38 1.22 -13.68 3.08
CA SER A 38 1.36 -14.15 1.71
C SER A 38 2.52 -15.14 1.63
N LYS A 39 2.28 -16.26 0.97
CA LYS A 39 3.30 -17.30 0.76
C LYS A 39 4.16 -17.04 -0.49
N GLU A 40 3.74 -16.10 -1.34
CA GLU A 40 4.44 -15.79 -2.60
C GLU A 40 5.44 -14.65 -2.40
N ALA A 41 5.02 -13.59 -1.68
CA ALA A 41 5.86 -12.41 -1.46
C ALA A 41 5.60 -11.76 -0.10
N SER A 42 6.63 -11.18 0.50
CA SER A 42 6.57 -10.51 1.80
C SER A 42 6.50 -8.98 1.63
N GLY A 43 5.27 -8.45 1.50
CA GLY A 43 5.03 -7.00 1.35
C GLY A 43 5.59 -6.19 2.53
N ASN A 44 6.21 -5.05 2.21
CA ASN A 44 6.85 -4.16 3.19
C ASN A 44 7.07 -2.75 2.63
N SER A 45 7.44 -1.82 3.50
CA SER A 45 7.67 -0.41 3.15
C SER A 45 8.88 -0.15 2.25
N TRP A 46 9.83 -1.12 2.11
CA TRP A 46 10.94 -1.00 1.17
C TRP A 46 10.50 -0.90 -0.30
N THR A 47 9.25 -1.26 -0.58
CA THR A 47 8.59 -0.98 -1.86
C THR A 47 8.75 0.48 -2.28
N TRP A 48 8.87 1.42 -1.33
CA TRP A 48 9.04 2.84 -1.57
C TRP A 48 10.49 3.29 -1.67
N SER A 49 11.48 2.39 -1.69
CA SER A 49 12.90 2.72 -1.62
C SER A 49 13.39 3.67 -2.73
N ARG A 50 12.77 3.63 -3.91
CA ARG A 50 13.09 4.54 -5.03
C ARG A 50 12.46 5.93 -4.91
N ASN A 51 11.52 6.10 -3.97
CA ASN A 51 10.76 7.34 -3.79
C ASN A 51 11.16 8.06 -2.48
N PHE A 52 11.52 7.30 -1.46
CA PHE A 52 11.69 7.79 -0.09
C PHE A 52 12.69 8.94 0.03
N ASP A 53 13.91 8.77 -0.48
CA ASP A 53 14.97 9.77 -0.38
C ASP A 53 14.70 11.01 -1.26
N TYR A 54 14.02 10.85 -2.38
CA TYR A 54 13.60 11.97 -3.22
C TYR A 54 12.58 12.83 -2.48
N LEU A 55 11.53 12.23 -1.99
CA LEU A 55 10.47 12.92 -1.26
C LEU A 55 10.99 13.58 0.03
N ALA A 56 11.92 12.92 0.74
CA ALA A 56 12.51 13.43 1.97
C ALA A 56 13.36 14.72 1.79
N LYS A 57 13.63 15.15 0.57
CA LYS A 57 14.25 16.44 0.31
C LYS A 57 13.30 17.62 0.54
N LYS A 58 12.00 17.40 0.41
CA LYS A 58 10.95 18.43 0.47
C LYS A 58 9.93 18.19 1.58
N TYR A 59 9.75 16.96 2.00
CA TYR A 59 8.68 16.51 2.89
C TYR A 59 9.24 15.78 4.12
N HIS A 60 8.46 15.78 5.19
CA HIS A 60 8.62 14.82 6.27
C HIS A 60 8.00 13.50 5.84
N VAL A 61 8.82 12.53 5.46
CA VAL A 61 8.36 11.26 4.89
C VAL A 61 8.38 10.15 5.94
N VAL A 62 7.25 9.47 6.07
CA VAL A 62 7.09 8.29 6.91
C VAL A 62 6.63 7.11 6.05
N ALA A 63 7.42 6.04 5.97
CA ALA A 63 7.06 4.80 5.29
C ALA A 63 6.84 3.68 6.31
N VAL A 64 5.59 3.27 6.52
CA VAL A 64 5.22 2.32 7.58
C VAL A 64 5.07 0.89 7.04
N ASP A 65 5.56 -0.09 7.79
CA ASP A 65 5.18 -1.49 7.60
C ASP A 65 3.81 -1.73 8.23
N LYS A 66 2.83 -2.10 7.41
CA LYS A 66 1.45 -2.33 7.86
C LYS A 66 1.37 -3.44 8.93
N LEU A 67 0.34 -3.41 9.73
CA LEU A 67 0.04 -4.46 10.73
C LEU A 67 0.22 -5.87 10.15
N GLY A 68 1.05 -6.68 10.80
CA GLY A 68 1.34 -8.07 10.41
C GLY A 68 2.23 -8.24 9.18
N GLN A 69 2.75 -7.17 8.60
CA GLN A 69 3.58 -7.19 7.39
C GLN A 69 4.94 -6.53 7.64
N GLY A 70 5.87 -6.67 6.69
CA GLY A 70 7.22 -6.17 6.88
C GLY A 70 7.82 -6.61 8.21
N TYR A 71 8.40 -5.70 8.97
CA TYR A 71 8.94 -5.93 10.31
C TYR A 71 7.93 -5.63 11.43
N THR A 72 6.73 -5.13 11.12
CA THR A 72 5.67 -4.87 12.10
C THR A 72 5.07 -6.18 12.63
N GLY A 73 4.81 -6.23 13.94
CA GLY A 73 4.23 -7.39 14.62
C GLY A 73 2.90 -7.84 14.04
N ASN A 74 2.55 -9.11 14.26
CA ASN A 74 1.26 -9.66 13.85
C ASN A 74 0.11 -9.10 14.72
N PRO A 75 -1.14 -9.13 14.22
CA PRO A 75 -2.31 -8.92 15.05
C PRO A 75 -2.28 -9.83 16.29
N LYS A 76 -2.74 -9.30 17.42
CA LYS A 76 -2.76 -10.04 18.68
C LYS A 76 -3.80 -11.16 18.69
N ARG A 77 -4.97 -10.89 18.09
CA ARG A 77 -6.10 -11.82 18.01
C ARG A 77 -6.32 -12.27 16.58
N ASP A 78 -6.83 -13.46 16.40
CA ASP A 78 -7.15 -13.98 15.07
C ASP A 78 -8.27 -13.18 14.38
N SER A 79 -9.21 -12.63 15.16
CA SER A 79 -10.25 -11.70 14.69
C SER A 79 -9.70 -10.44 14.01
N ASP A 80 -8.46 -10.06 14.30
CA ASP A 80 -7.85 -8.83 13.79
C ASP A 80 -7.06 -9.04 12.48
N TYR A 81 -7.08 -10.27 11.92
CA TYR A 81 -6.56 -10.51 10.56
C TYR A 81 -7.56 -10.01 9.51
N THR A 82 -7.82 -8.70 9.47
CA THR A 82 -8.78 -8.01 8.60
C THR A 82 -8.20 -6.72 8.04
N MET A 83 -8.74 -6.23 6.91
CA MET A 83 -8.33 -4.92 6.38
C MET A 83 -8.78 -3.78 7.30
N HIS A 84 -9.93 -3.91 7.94
CA HIS A 84 -10.38 -2.95 8.96
C HIS A 84 -9.33 -2.77 10.08
N ALA A 85 -8.80 -3.87 10.63
CA ALA A 85 -7.74 -3.78 11.66
C ALA A 85 -6.46 -3.11 11.14
N VAL A 86 -6.11 -3.27 9.86
CA VAL A 86 -4.97 -2.57 9.24
C VAL A 86 -5.24 -1.06 9.16
N VAL A 87 -6.46 -0.65 8.80
CA VAL A 87 -6.87 0.76 8.75
C VAL A 87 -6.80 1.40 10.14
N GLN A 88 -7.41 0.75 11.14
CA GLN A 88 -7.41 1.23 12.52
C GLN A 88 -5.98 1.34 13.08
N HIS A 89 -5.13 0.36 12.78
CA HIS A 89 -3.73 0.38 13.22
C HIS A 89 -2.94 1.52 12.56
N LEU A 90 -3.21 1.86 11.29
CA LEU A 90 -2.58 3.01 10.64
C LEU A 90 -3.00 4.31 11.33
N GLY A 91 -4.29 4.53 11.59
CA GLY A 91 -4.77 5.72 12.31
C GLY A 91 -4.14 5.84 13.70
N ALA A 92 -4.13 4.75 14.48
CA ALA A 92 -3.48 4.72 15.80
C ALA A 92 -1.95 4.98 15.71
N PHE A 93 -1.29 4.50 14.65
CA PHE A 93 0.12 4.76 14.40
C PHE A 93 0.39 6.25 14.13
N LEU A 94 -0.42 6.90 13.27
CA LEU A 94 -0.27 8.33 12.98
C LEU A 94 -0.49 9.16 14.25
N ASN A 95 -1.55 8.89 15.00
CA ASN A 95 -1.82 9.52 16.29
C ASN A 95 -0.65 9.35 17.28
N LYS A 96 -0.08 8.14 17.35
CA LYS A 96 1.04 7.85 18.25
C LYS A 96 2.33 8.60 17.88
N LEU A 97 2.52 8.94 16.61
CA LEU A 97 3.62 9.79 16.14
C LEU A 97 3.30 11.29 16.23
N GLY A 98 2.07 11.68 16.59
CA GLY A 98 1.62 13.08 16.58
C GLY A 98 1.55 13.65 15.17
N LEU A 99 1.24 12.81 14.18
CA LEU A 99 1.11 13.23 12.79
C LEU A 99 -0.33 13.64 12.51
N GLU A 100 -0.50 14.91 12.25
CA GLU A 100 -1.71 15.57 11.78
C GLU A 100 -1.45 16.11 10.37
N ASP A 101 -2.49 16.45 9.62
CA ASP A 101 -2.38 17.07 8.28
C ASP A 101 -1.47 16.27 7.32
N CYS A 102 -1.77 14.96 7.18
CA CYS A 102 -0.97 14.06 6.36
C CYS A 102 -1.41 14.01 4.90
N HIS A 103 -0.44 13.99 3.98
CA HIS A 103 -0.63 13.50 2.62
C HIS A 103 -0.44 11.99 2.63
N LEU A 104 -1.53 11.22 2.47
CA LEU A 104 -1.48 9.76 2.47
C LEU A 104 -1.24 9.24 1.06
N VAL A 105 -0.23 8.38 0.88
CA VAL A 105 0.10 7.78 -0.41
C VAL A 105 0.11 6.26 -0.25
N GLY A 106 -0.85 5.58 -0.85
CA GLY A 106 -1.02 4.14 -0.70
C GLY A 106 -0.90 3.37 -2.02
N HIS A 107 -0.08 2.31 -2.03
CA HIS A 107 0.08 1.42 -3.16
C HIS A 107 -0.75 0.16 -3.01
N SER A 108 -1.45 -0.28 -4.07
CA SER A 108 -2.21 -1.53 -4.09
C SER A 108 -3.18 -1.60 -2.89
N ARG A 109 -3.13 -2.62 -2.03
CA ARG A 109 -3.91 -2.66 -0.79
C ARG A 109 -3.61 -1.50 0.17
N GLY A 110 -2.45 -0.88 0.08
CA GLY A 110 -2.15 0.35 0.80
C GLY A 110 -3.04 1.51 0.34
N GLY A 111 -3.38 1.58 -0.95
CA GLY A 111 -4.34 2.57 -1.47
C GLY A 111 -5.74 2.40 -0.89
N TYR A 112 -6.20 1.16 -0.70
CA TYR A 112 -7.43 0.90 0.05
C TYR A 112 -7.34 1.39 1.49
N VAL A 113 -6.22 1.10 2.17
CA VAL A 113 -6.03 1.49 3.58
C VAL A 113 -6.03 3.01 3.75
N THR A 114 -5.32 3.74 2.87
CA THR A 114 -5.26 5.21 2.91
C THR A 114 -6.60 5.84 2.58
N ALA A 115 -7.30 5.36 1.55
CA ALA A 115 -8.62 5.86 1.19
C ALA A 115 -9.65 5.60 2.30
N ARG A 116 -9.66 4.41 2.90
CA ARG A 116 -10.57 4.08 3.99
C ARG A 116 -10.28 4.92 5.24
N LEU A 117 -9.02 5.14 5.60
CA LEU A 117 -8.65 6.02 6.70
C LEU A 117 -9.08 7.47 6.42
N THR A 118 -8.93 7.95 5.19
CA THR A 118 -9.39 9.28 4.77
C THR A 118 -10.91 9.45 4.96
N LEU A 119 -11.69 8.40 4.66
CA LEU A 119 -13.15 8.41 4.87
C LEU A 119 -13.56 8.34 6.35
N GLU A 120 -12.77 7.68 7.19
CA GLU A 120 -13.05 7.49 8.61
C GLU A 120 -12.54 8.65 9.47
N GLN A 121 -11.39 9.22 9.14
CA GLN A 121 -10.68 10.26 9.89
C GLN A 121 -10.19 11.38 8.94
N PRO A 122 -11.10 12.06 8.23
CA PRO A 122 -10.73 13.09 7.25
C PRO A 122 -9.94 14.26 7.86
N GLU A 123 -10.13 14.53 9.15
CA GLU A 123 -9.42 15.61 9.87
C GLU A 123 -7.91 15.40 9.92
N MET A 124 -7.43 14.15 9.86
CA MET A 124 -5.99 13.84 9.86
C MET A 124 -5.35 13.95 8.46
N VAL A 125 -6.14 14.15 7.40
CA VAL A 125 -5.70 13.98 6.02
C VAL A 125 -5.84 15.27 5.22
N VAL A 126 -4.76 15.71 4.61
CA VAL A 126 -4.77 16.83 3.64
C VAL A 126 -5.14 16.34 2.24
N SER A 127 -4.54 15.23 1.81
CA SER A 127 -4.85 14.60 0.52
C SER A 127 -4.59 13.09 0.55
N CYS A 128 -5.25 12.39 -0.38
CA CYS A 128 -5.09 10.95 -0.56
C CYS A 128 -4.62 10.63 -1.98
N THR A 129 -3.54 9.85 -2.11
CA THR A 129 -3.05 9.32 -3.39
C THR A 129 -3.15 7.79 -3.39
N CYS A 130 -3.91 7.25 -4.34
CA CYS A 130 -4.11 5.81 -4.53
C CYS A 130 -3.34 5.34 -5.75
N VAL A 131 -2.33 4.48 -5.55
CA VAL A 131 -1.45 3.98 -6.61
C VAL A 131 -1.78 2.52 -6.90
N ASP A 132 -2.17 2.19 -8.13
CA ASP A 132 -2.43 0.82 -8.62
C ASP A 132 -3.34 -0.01 -7.67
N SER A 133 -4.41 0.60 -7.14
CA SER A 133 -5.21 0.00 -6.06
C SER A 133 -6.47 -0.71 -6.56
N ASN A 134 -6.32 -1.91 -7.13
CA ASN A 134 -7.46 -2.74 -7.51
C ASN A 134 -8.35 -3.16 -6.32
N THR A 135 -7.79 -3.22 -5.10
CA THR A 135 -8.58 -3.51 -3.91
C THR A 135 -9.59 -2.41 -3.60
N LEU A 136 -9.25 -1.15 -3.91
CA LEU A 136 -10.15 0.01 -3.78
C LEU A 136 -11.06 0.15 -5.01
N ALA A 137 -10.64 -0.32 -6.19
CA ALA A 137 -11.39 -0.15 -7.42
C ALA A 137 -12.59 -1.12 -7.55
N PRO A 138 -13.69 -0.71 -8.20
CA PRO A 138 -14.76 -1.63 -8.56
C PRO A 138 -14.26 -2.74 -9.51
N GLY A 139 -14.75 -3.97 -9.30
CA GLY A 139 -14.37 -5.13 -10.10
C GLY A 139 -13.43 -6.10 -9.36
N VAL A 140 -12.84 -7.02 -10.12
CA VAL A 140 -11.98 -8.10 -9.63
C VAL A 140 -10.60 -7.97 -10.27
N GLY A 141 -9.53 -8.04 -9.47
CA GLY A 141 -8.15 -8.03 -9.95
C GLY A 141 -7.73 -9.39 -10.53
N MET A 142 -6.68 -9.37 -11.34
CA MET A 142 -6.14 -10.54 -12.05
C MET A 142 -5.02 -11.27 -11.29
N ASN A 143 -4.80 -10.96 -10.02
CA ASN A 143 -3.68 -11.49 -9.23
C ASN A 143 -3.58 -13.01 -9.25
N GLU A 144 -4.70 -13.72 -9.10
CA GLU A 144 -4.69 -15.19 -9.06
C GLU A 144 -4.32 -15.82 -10.42
N VAL A 145 -4.66 -15.17 -11.53
CA VAL A 145 -4.29 -15.61 -12.88
C VAL A 145 -2.81 -15.31 -13.14
N VAL A 146 -2.39 -14.08 -12.90
CA VAL A 146 -1.02 -13.60 -13.19
C VAL A 146 0.02 -14.30 -12.32
N LEU A 147 -0.32 -14.62 -11.07
CA LEU A 147 0.57 -15.29 -10.11
C LEU A 147 0.30 -16.80 -10.00
N ALA A 148 -0.39 -17.39 -10.97
CA ALA A 148 -0.57 -18.83 -10.99
C ALA A 148 0.78 -19.57 -11.16
N ARG A 149 1.00 -20.61 -10.37
CA ARG A 149 2.19 -21.48 -10.42
C ARG A 149 3.52 -20.76 -10.15
N PRO A 150 3.69 -20.11 -8.99
CA PRO A 150 4.96 -19.52 -8.61
C PRO A 150 6.05 -20.59 -8.42
N PRO A 151 7.33 -20.24 -8.60
CA PRO A 151 8.46 -21.14 -8.31
C PRO A 151 8.47 -21.63 -6.86
N HIS A 152 9.05 -22.80 -6.63
CA HIS A 152 9.27 -23.38 -5.32
C HIS A 152 10.74 -23.29 -4.90
N PRO A 153 11.02 -23.23 -3.58
CA PRO A 153 10.06 -23.14 -2.48
C PRO A 153 9.44 -21.75 -2.34
N PRO A 154 8.22 -21.66 -1.79
CA PRO A 154 7.59 -20.37 -1.48
C PRO A 154 8.52 -19.46 -0.66
N LEU A 155 8.45 -18.15 -0.91
CA LEU A 155 9.26 -17.11 -0.26
C LEU A 155 10.78 -17.23 -0.50
N SER A 156 11.23 -18.13 -1.39
CA SER A 156 12.60 -18.11 -1.86
C SER A 156 12.89 -16.81 -2.63
N ARG A 157 14.16 -16.48 -2.81
CA ARG A 157 14.56 -15.32 -3.63
C ARG A 157 14.01 -15.42 -5.06
N GLU A 158 14.08 -16.62 -5.63
CA GLU A 158 13.54 -16.89 -6.96
C GLU A 158 12.03 -16.68 -7.02
N CYS A 159 11.27 -17.25 -6.06
CA CYS A 159 9.83 -17.08 -5.99
C CYS A 159 9.45 -15.59 -5.86
N GLN A 160 10.09 -14.85 -4.96
CA GLN A 160 9.77 -13.44 -4.75
C GLN A 160 10.18 -12.57 -5.95
N ARG A 161 11.33 -12.84 -6.59
CA ARG A 161 11.74 -12.16 -7.83
C ARG A 161 10.70 -12.41 -8.93
N TRP A 162 10.32 -13.65 -9.15
CA TRP A 162 9.30 -14.03 -10.13
C TRP A 162 7.98 -13.29 -9.90
N VAL A 163 7.53 -13.17 -8.63
CA VAL A 163 6.32 -12.41 -8.30
C VAL A 163 6.48 -10.95 -8.68
N MET A 164 7.61 -10.32 -8.34
CA MET A 164 7.85 -8.90 -8.69
C MET A 164 7.87 -8.71 -10.20
N GLU A 165 8.52 -9.61 -10.94
CA GLU A 165 8.57 -9.57 -12.42
C GLU A 165 7.19 -9.73 -13.05
N ARG A 166 6.34 -10.62 -12.51
CA ARG A 166 4.95 -10.81 -13.00
C ARG A 166 4.03 -9.63 -12.75
N TYR A 167 4.33 -8.80 -11.77
CA TYR A 167 3.62 -7.56 -11.51
C TYR A 167 4.08 -6.39 -12.39
N SER A 168 5.27 -6.47 -12.98
CA SER A 168 5.96 -5.34 -13.59
C SER A 168 5.89 -5.36 -15.11
N TYR A 169 5.97 -4.19 -15.72
CA TYR A 169 6.21 -4.01 -17.16
C TYR A 169 7.70 -4.15 -17.48
N GLY A 170 8.55 -3.39 -16.77
CA GLY A 170 10.00 -3.46 -16.84
C GLY A 170 10.57 -4.05 -15.55
N HIS A 171 11.76 -4.67 -15.61
CA HIS A 171 12.33 -5.38 -14.46
C HIS A 171 13.50 -4.66 -13.80
N GLU A 172 14.00 -3.54 -14.37
CA GLU A 172 15.18 -2.81 -13.93
C GLU A 172 15.02 -2.16 -12.54
N HIS A 173 13.78 -2.04 -12.07
CA HIS A 173 13.47 -1.55 -10.74
C HIS A 173 13.56 -2.62 -9.65
N ILE A 174 13.70 -3.91 -10.04
CA ILE A 174 13.78 -5.05 -9.11
C ILE A 174 15.25 -5.26 -8.76
N ASP A 175 15.73 -4.47 -7.81
CA ASP A 175 17.11 -4.51 -7.35
C ASP A 175 17.35 -5.56 -6.26
N ASP A 176 18.62 -5.94 -6.08
CA ASP A 176 19.01 -6.96 -5.12
C ASP A 176 18.75 -6.54 -3.66
N ASP A 177 18.89 -5.25 -3.36
CA ASP A 177 18.58 -4.72 -2.03
C ASP A 177 17.13 -4.95 -1.64
N TRP A 178 16.19 -4.71 -2.57
CA TRP A 178 14.77 -4.98 -2.32
C TRP A 178 14.50 -6.47 -2.15
N LEU A 179 15.10 -7.31 -3.01
CA LEU A 179 14.96 -8.76 -2.89
C LEU A 179 15.53 -9.31 -1.59
N ASP A 180 16.66 -8.78 -1.12
CA ASP A 180 17.25 -9.16 0.17
C ASP A 180 16.29 -8.88 1.33
N VAL A 181 15.65 -7.70 1.33
CA VAL A 181 14.65 -7.34 2.36
C VAL A 181 13.42 -8.25 2.28
N LEU A 182 12.92 -8.55 1.08
CA LEU A 182 11.82 -9.48 0.89
C LEU A 182 12.14 -10.87 1.47
N VAL A 183 13.32 -11.39 1.17
CA VAL A 183 13.78 -12.71 1.65
C VAL A 183 13.96 -12.70 3.17
N ASP A 184 14.56 -11.65 3.74
CA ASP A 184 14.75 -11.56 5.19
C ASP A 184 13.41 -11.55 5.95
N ILE A 185 12.42 -10.78 5.47
CA ILE A 185 11.08 -10.77 6.05
C ILE A 185 10.41 -12.15 5.92
N GLY A 186 10.51 -12.79 4.76
CA GLY A 186 9.95 -14.12 4.53
C GLY A 186 10.49 -15.21 5.47
N LYS A 187 11.75 -15.05 5.93
CA LYS A 187 12.39 -15.96 6.90
C LYS A 187 11.92 -15.79 8.33
N GLN A 188 11.32 -14.64 8.69
CA GLN A 188 10.93 -14.34 10.07
C GLN A 188 9.87 -15.31 10.61
N ALA A 189 10.01 -15.71 11.87
CA ALA A 189 9.05 -16.57 12.54
C ALA A 189 7.62 -16.00 12.54
N LYS A 190 7.48 -14.66 12.70
CA LYS A 190 6.18 -13.99 12.65
C LYS A 190 5.52 -14.11 11.27
N HIS A 191 6.29 -13.99 10.17
CA HIS A 191 5.76 -14.12 8.82
C HIS A 191 5.30 -15.56 8.57
N LYS A 192 6.12 -16.55 8.92
CA LYS A 192 5.74 -17.98 8.83
C LYS A 192 4.49 -18.30 9.65
N LYS A 193 4.35 -17.71 10.86
CA LYS A 193 3.14 -17.82 11.68
C LYS A 193 1.91 -17.23 10.98
N ALA A 194 2.05 -16.04 10.37
CA ALA A 194 0.97 -15.41 9.61
C ALA A 194 0.56 -16.24 8.39
N VAL A 195 1.52 -16.78 7.62
CA VAL A 195 1.26 -17.73 6.50
C VAL A 195 0.48 -18.94 7.01
N SER A 196 0.90 -19.55 8.12
CA SER A 196 0.20 -20.70 8.69
C SER A 196 -1.25 -20.36 9.07
N LYS A 197 -1.50 -19.18 9.66
CA LYS A 197 -2.86 -18.75 10.02
C LYS A 197 -3.71 -18.52 8.77
N MET A 198 -3.19 -17.80 7.79
CA MET A 198 -3.94 -17.47 6.59
C MET A 198 -4.26 -18.69 5.73
N GLU A 199 -3.30 -19.60 5.56
CA GLU A 199 -3.43 -20.75 4.68
C GLU A 199 -3.93 -22.02 5.41
N LYS A 200 -3.18 -22.52 6.42
CA LYS A 200 -3.51 -23.78 7.10
C LYS A 200 -4.74 -23.65 8.01
N GLN A 201 -4.87 -22.54 8.74
CA GLN A 201 -6.05 -22.29 9.59
C GLN A 201 -7.20 -21.65 8.80
N LYS A 202 -7.01 -21.43 7.49
CA LYS A 202 -8.03 -20.89 6.56
C LYS A 202 -8.59 -19.51 6.94
N LEU A 203 -7.84 -18.69 7.68
CA LEU A 203 -8.30 -17.33 8.00
C LEU A 203 -8.49 -16.49 6.73
N LYS A 204 -7.73 -16.73 5.67
CA LYS A 204 -7.89 -16.06 4.38
C LYS A 204 -9.31 -16.23 3.83
N THR A 205 -9.83 -17.45 3.79
CA THR A 205 -11.13 -17.77 3.18
C THR A 205 -12.31 -17.64 4.14
N ARG A 206 -12.10 -17.92 5.44
CA ARG A 206 -13.20 -17.91 6.42
C ARG A 206 -13.48 -16.52 6.99
N GLN A 207 -12.48 -15.63 7.00
CA GLN A 207 -12.59 -14.33 7.65
C GLN A 207 -12.13 -13.18 6.73
N PHE A 208 -10.85 -13.18 6.30
CA PHE A 208 -10.25 -12.04 5.63
C PHE A 208 -11.00 -11.64 4.34
N LEU A 209 -11.24 -12.58 3.42
CA LEU A 209 -11.91 -12.29 2.16
C LEU A 209 -13.39 -11.91 2.33
N PRO A 210 -14.20 -12.63 3.14
CA PRO A 210 -15.58 -12.21 3.42
C PRO A 210 -15.69 -10.82 4.04
N MET A 211 -14.86 -10.53 5.06
CA MET A 211 -14.86 -9.20 5.69
C MET A 211 -14.39 -8.11 4.72
N LEU A 212 -13.34 -8.37 3.93
CA LEU A 212 -12.89 -7.41 2.91
C LEU A 212 -13.98 -7.12 1.88
N SER A 213 -14.80 -8.10 1.51
CA SER A 213 -15.93 -7.89 0.59
C SER A 213 -16.95 -6.93 1.18
N GLY A 214 -17.32 -7.10 2.45
CA GLY A 214 -18.21 -6.18 3.17
C GLY A 214 -17.60 -4.79 3.33
N ASP A 215 -16.34 -4.71 3.76
CA ASP A 215 -15.60 -3.45 3.92
C ASP A 215 -15.50 -2.67 2.62
N ARG A 216 -15.32 -3.35 1.47
CA ARG A 216 -15.31 -2.71 0.14
C ARG A 216 -16.68 -2.15 -0.23
N ALA A 217 -17.74 -2.93 -0.01
CA ALA A 217 -19.10 -2.49 -0.30
C ALA A 217 -19.45 -1.23 0.49
N GLU A 218 -19.11 -1.20 1.78
CA GLU A 218 -19.29 -0.03 2.64
C GLU A 218 -18.42 1.15 2.18
N THR A 219 -17.16 0.90 1.80
CA THR A 219 -16.26 1.95 1.28
C THR A 219 -16.84 2.60 0.03
N PHE A 220 -17.36 1.81 -0.91
CA PHE A 220 -18.00 2.34 -2.12
C PHE A 220 -19.28 3.12 -1.81
N ALA A 221 -20.08 2.66 -0.86
CA ALA A 221 -21.26 3.41 -0.40
C ALA A 221 -20.84 4.76 0.18
N ARG A 222 -19.87 4.80 1.09
CA ARG A 222 -19.36 6.06 1.67
C ARG A 222 -18.82 7.02 0.61
N ILE A 223 -18.06 6.53 -0.39
CA ILE A 223 -17.57 7.38 -1.49
C ILE A 223 -18.75 7.97 -2.27
N ARG A 224 -19.78 7.19 -2.60
CA ARG A 224 -20.96 7.69 -3.32
C ARG A 224 -21.78 8.68 -2.50
N ASP A 225 -21.96 8.41 -1.22
CA ASP A 225 -22.88 9.16 -0.38
C ASP A 225 -22.26 10.44 0.20
N THR A 226 -20.95 10.41 0.52
CA THR A 226 -20.28 11.52 1.23
C THR A 226 -19.04 12.05 0.51
N GLY A 227 -18.57 11.40 -0.56
CA GLY A 227 -17.33 11.71 -1.26
C GLY A 227 -16.08 11.39 -0.42
N MET A 228 -14.91 11.56 -1.00
CA MET A 228 -13.62 11.39 -0.30
C MET A 228 -13.36 12.50 0.73
N ARG A 229 -14.04 13.64 0.63
CA ARG A 229 -13.90 14.82 1.49
C ARG A 229 -12.49 15.46 1.48
N ARG A 230 -11.58 14.91 0.72
CA ARG A 230 -10.20 15.38 0.57
C ARG A 230 -9.76 15.25 -0.88
N PRO A 231 -8.91 16.16 -1.38
CA PRO A 231 -8.33 16.02 -2.70
C PRO A 231 -7.75 14.63 -2.89
N THR A 232 -8.14 13.97 -3.97
CA THR A 232 -7.76 12.59 -4.21
C THR A 232 -7.13 12.42 -5.58
N MET A 233 -5.91 11.87 -5.62
CA MET A 233 -5.18 11.49 -6.83
C MET A 233 -5.24 9.97 -7.01
N ILE A 234 -5.57 9.53 -8.21
CA ILE A 234 -5.43 8.14 -8.65
C ILE A 234 -4.27 8.09 -9.62
N MET A 235 -3.25 7.31 -9.29
CA MET A 235 -2.11 7.04 -10.18
C MET A 235 -2.14 5.58 -10.60
N TRP A 236 -1.96 5.32 -11.92
CA TRP A 236 -2.11 3.96 -12.43
C TRP A 236 -1.10 3.62 -13.50
N GLY A 237 -0.49 2.44 -13.41
CA GLY A 237 0.36 1.89 -14.44
C GLY A 237 -0.47 1.45 -15.65
N TYR A 238 -0.16 1.97 -16.84
CA TYR A 238 -0.88 1.63 -18.07
C TYR A 238 -0.85 0.13 -18.37
N ASN A 239 0.26 -0.52 -18.03
CA ASN A 239 0.53 -1.93 -18.33
C ASN A 239 0.39 -2.84 -17.09
N ASP A 240 -0.35 -2.41 -16.06
CA ASP A 240 -0.54 -3.25 -14.87
C ASP A 240 -1.29 -4.53 -15.23
N PRO A 241 -0.67 -5.71 -15.08
CA PRO A 241 -1.29 -6.97 -15.47
C PRO A 241 -2.29 -7.49 -14.43
N THR A 242 -2.29 -6.93 -13.22
CA THR A 242 -3.11 -7.39 -12.10
C THR A 242 -4.21 -6.43 -11.70
N ALA A 243 -3.94 -5.15 -11.80
CA ALA A 243 -4.90 -4.06 -11.62
C ALA A 243 -5.09 -3.38 -12.98
N LEU A 244 -5.96 -3.92 -13.80
CA LEU A 244 -6.16 -3.42 -15.17
C LEU A 244 -6.57 -1.95 -15.16
N LEU A 245 -6.14 -1.19 -16.17
CA LEU A 245 -6.39 0.25 -16.28
C LEU A 245 -7.87 0.61 -16.20
N GLU A 246 -8.74 -0.23 -16.72
CA GLU A 246 -10.20 -0.06 -16.64
C GLU A 246 -10.71 0.00 -15.19
N GLN A 247 -10.03 -0.68 -14.26
CA GLN A 247 -10.36 -0.57 -12.84
C GLN A 247 -9.97 0.81 -12.30
N GLY A 248 -8.84 1.36 -12.75
CA GLY A 248 -8.43 2.73 -12.44
C GLY A 248 -9.45 3.76 -12.92
N HIS A 249 -9.94 3.64 -14.15
CA HIS A 249 -11.00 4.50 -14.69
C HIS A 249 -12.29 4.39 -13.87
N ARG A 250 -12.75 3.18 -13.55
CA ARG A 250 -13.95 2.97 -12.70
C ARG A 250 -13.79 3.55 -11.30
N LEU A 251 -12.58 3.48 -10.75
CA LEU A 251 -12.29 4.12 -9.45
C LEU A 251 -12.35 5.64 -9.56
N TYR A 252 -11.78 6.20 -10.62
CA TYR A 252 -11.84 7.62 -10.89
C TYR A 252 -13.30 8.10 -11.03
N ASP A 253 -14.11 7.43 -11.85
CA ASP A 253 -15.53 7.76 -12.04
C ASP A 253 -16.29 7.72 -10.70
N LEU A 254 -16.04 6.70 -9.89
CA LEU A 254 -16.66 6.56 -8.57
C LEU A 254 -16.31 7.75 -7.65
N ILE A 255 -15.04 8.15 -7.60
CA ILE A 255 -14.58 9.26 -6.74
C ILE A 255 -14.99 10.61 -7.30
N ALA A 256 -14.81 10.83 -8.61
CA ALA A 256 -15.10 12.11 -9.26
C ALA A 256 -16.61 12.45 -9.28
N SER A 257 -17.48 11.44 -9.11
CA SER A 257 -18.92 11.69 -9.02
C SER A 257 -19.32 12.57 -7.83
N THR A 258 -18.48 12.62 -6.79
CA THR A 258 -18.76 13.33 -5.53
C THR A 258 -17.61 14.22 -5.05
N GLU A 259 -16.37 13.94 -5.44
CA GLU A 259 -15.20 14.75 -5.06
C GLU A 259 -14.74 15.61 -6.26
N ARG A 260 -14.92 16.92 -6.15
CA ARG A 260 -14.53 17.88 -7.22
C ARG A 260 -13.01 17.92 -7.47
N ARG A 261 -12.22 17.63 -6.44
CA ARG A 261 -10.74 17.61 -6.48
C ARG A 261 -10.24 16.18 -6.65
N ALA A 262 -10.87 15.46 -7.59
CA ALA A 262 -10.44 14.14 -8.02
C ALA A 262 -9.57 14.26 -9.26
N TYR A 263 -8.42 13.60 -9.26
CA TYR A 263 -7.45 13.62 -10.34
C TYR A 263 -7.06 12.20 -10.71
N MET A 264 -6.76 11.97 -11.99
CA MET A 264 -6.21 10.71 -12.44
C MET A 264 -4.98 10.96 -13.30
N HIS A 265 -3.91 10.19 -13.05
CA HIS A 265 -2.71 10.20 -13.86
C HIS A 265 -2.30 8.78 -14.23
N ILE A 266 -2.04 8.55 -15.52
CA ILE A 266 -1.64 7.25 -16.06
C ILE A 266 -0.15 7.28 -16.38
N LEU A 267 0.59 6.35 -15.78
CA LEU A 267 2.03 6.18 -16.01
C LEU A 267 2.22 5.13 -17.13
N ASN A 268 2.64 5.60 -18.30
CA ASN A 268 2.92 4.72 -19.45
C ASN A 268 4.17 3.87 -19.20
N ARG A 269 4.23 2.67 -19.79
CA ARG A 269 5.34 1.72 -19.62
C ARG A 269 5.61 1.39 -18.14
N ALA A 270 4.54 1.16 -17.40
CA ALA A 270 4.56 0.82 -16.00
C ALA A 270 3.50 -0.24 -15.67
N GLY A 271 3.89 -1.24 -14.91
CA GLY A 271 3.02 -2.26 -14.33
C GLY A 271 2.51 -1.88 -12.95
N HIS A 272 2.33 -2.88 -12.09
CA HIS A 272 1.76 -2.72 -10.74
C HIS A 272 2.66 -1.94 -9.75
N PHE A 273 3.94 -1.78 -10.06
CA PHE A 273 4.86 -0.95 -9.28
C PHE A 273 5.17 0.36 -10.01
N SER A 274 4.13 1.02 -10.53
CA SER A 274 4.26 2.21 -11.39
C SER A 274 5.14 3.30 -10.78
N MET A 275 5.07 3.49 -9.46
CA MET A 275 5.88 4.43 -8.68
C MET A 275 7.38 4.04 -8.61
N ARG A 276 7.73 2.78 -8.90
CA ARG A 276 9.12 2.32 -8.98
C ARG A 276 9.63 2.31 -10.42
N GLU A 277 8.81 1.84 -11.35
CA GLU A 277 9.14 1.71 -12.77
C GLU A 277 9.29 3.07 -13.44
N GLN A 278 8.43 4.03 -13.08
CA GLN A 278 8.41 5.41 -13.59
C GLN A 278 8.65 6.42 -12.46
N ALA A 279 9.66 6.18 -11.63
CA ALA A 279 9.88 6.96 -10.41
C ALA A 279 9.97 8.48 -10.64
N ALA A 280 10.65 8.93 -11.70
CA ALA A 280 10.79 10.36 -12.01
C ALA A 280 9.43 11.01 -12.34
N ASN A 281 8.62 10.35 -13.17
CA ASN A 281 7.27 10.82 -13.52
C ASN A 281 6.35 10.80 -12.29
N PHE A 282 6.41 9.71 -11.51
CA PHE A 282 5.67 9.61 -10.26
C PHE A 282 5.99 10.78 -9.31
N HIS A 283 7.28 11.10 -9.14
CA HIS A 283 7.71 12.21 -8.29
C HIS A 283 7.16 13.56 -8.76
N ALA A 284 7.27 13.86 -10.06
CA ALA A 284 6.81 15.11 -10.63
C ALA A 284 5.30 15.31 -10.44
N VAL A 285 4.52 14.25 -10.69
CA VAL A 285 3.06 14.29 -10.55
C VAL A 285 2.65 14.39 -9.10
N LEU A 286 3.26 13.61 -8.20
CA LEU A 286 2.95 13.65 -6.77
C LEU A 286 3.32 15.01 -6.16
N ASP A 287 4.50 15.55 -6.49
CA ASP A 287 4.93 16.89 -6.04
C ASP A 287 3.92 17.98 -6.49
N GLY A 288 3.55 17.97 -7.79
CA GLY A 288 2.59 18.94 -8.32
C GLY A 288 1.22 18.85 -7.64
N PHE A 289 0.75 17.63 -7.37
CA PHE A 289 -0.50 17.42 -6.66
C PHE A 289 -0.44 17.91 -5.20
N ILE A 290 0.60 17.54 -4.46
CA ILE A 290 0.75 17.97 -3.06
C ILE A 290 0.85 19.51 -2.97
N GLN A 291 1.64 20.15 -3.84
CA GLN A 291 1.79 21.60 -3.85
C GLN A 291 0.48 22.31 -4.20
N GLY A 292 -0.24 21.85 -5.23
CA GLY A 292 -1.54 22.41 -5.61
C GLY A 292 -2.68 22.19 -4.62
N VAL A 293 -2.45 21.41 -3.57
CA VAL A 293 -3.41 21.20 -2.46
C VAL A 293 -3.10 22.12 -1.27
N ILE A 294 -1.81 22.46 -1.08
CA ILE A 294 -1.35 23.34 0.02
C ILE A 294 -1.65 24.82 -0.29
N GLU A 295 -1.65 25.19 -1.57
CA GLU A 295 -2.03 26.54 -2.05
C GLU A 295 -3.57 26.75 -2.02
#